data_897ea9dc744f85b54096bda63d9495fa
#
_entry.id   897ea9dc744f85b54096bda63d9495fa
#
_cell.length_a   1.000
_cell.length_b   1.000
_cell.length_c   1.000
_cell.angle_alpha   90.00
_cell.angle_beta   90.00
_cell.angle_gamma   90.00
#
_symmetry.space_group_name_H-M   'P 1'
#
loop_
_entity.id
_entity.type
_entity.pdbx_description
1 polymer ?
#
loop_
_entity_poly.entity_id
_entity_poly.type
_entity_poly.pdbx_seq_one_letter_code
_entity_poly.pdbx_strand_id
1 'polypeptide(L)'
;MVISLNKSMNIEQKAINTLRFLSVDQVNKANSGHPGAPMGAAPIAYTLFKKIMNHNPKNPNFQNRDRFILSIGHASALLYSVLCLTGYDFSIEDLKKFRQLGSKTPGHPERDIDLGIEVTTGPLGQGFANGVGMAISEKMLSSKYDKIINHNIYGIVGDGDLQEGIASEAASLAGTLGLGKIIYIYDSNGISIDGSNELAFTENVSQRFKAYGWEVFEDIDGLDIKLLEKTILNAKNNLDQPSLIIANTTIGYGSPNKAGSESAHGEPLGLEETELAKQNLDWGYSEFEIPEDVKKHMLECIESGMIEEEKWIELCDEYKNSNPKEYDELNKILNKKLIPGWDKEILEKASEINDPEATRASSGASINLLTDYIPNLIGGSADLTGSTNTEIKNSGNFSKNIPTGRNIKFGVREHGMGGVMNGISAHGNFRVFGGTFLVFADYMRASIRLSALSKLNTIFIFTHDSIGLGEDGPTHQPISQLMSLRTIPNLNVFRPADKKETLMSWVS
;
A
#
# COMPACT_ATOMS: atom_id res chain seq x y z
N MET A 1 15.07 11.84 51.21
CA MET A 1 13.61 11.90 51.10
C MET A 1 13.30 12.65 49.80
N VAL A 2 13.33 11.93 48.68
CA VAL A 2 13.03 12.50 47.37
C VAL A 2 11.54 12.26 47.16
N ILE A 3 10.75 13.32 47.25
CA ILE A 3 9.32 13.27 46.89
C ILE A 3 9.28 13.21 45.36
N SER A 4 9.21 11.98 44.83
CA SER A 4 8.82 11.73 43.44
C SER A 4 7.38 12.22 43.30
N LEU A 5 7.20 13.37 42.69
CA LEU A 5 5.90 13.75 42.08
C LEU A 5 5.68 12.78 40.91
N ASN A 6 5.09 11.63 41.21
CA ASN A 6 4.48 10.78 40.17
C ASN A 6 3.38 11.62 39.48
N LYS A 7 3.73 12.42 38.47
CA LYS A 7 2.77 12.78 37.43
C LYS A 7 2.38 11.46 36.78
N SER A 8 1.20 10.94 37.10
CA SER A 8 0.68 9.74 36.43
C SER A 8 0.72 10.03 34.92
N MET A 9 1.46 9.22 34.17
CA MET A 9 1.50 9.28 32.71
C MET A 9 0.07 9.25 32.18
N ASN A 10 -0.29 10.16 31.26
CA ASN A 10 -1.63 10.16 30.69
C ASN A 10 -1.82 8.88 29.83
N ILE A 11 -3.06 8.49 29.59
CA ILE A 11 -3.38 7.23 28.92
C ILE A 11 -2.83 7.17 27.50
N GLU A 12 -2.81 8.27 26.76
CA GLU A 12 -2.27 8.34 25.40
C GLU A 12 -0.77 8.07 25.38
N GLN A 13 -0.01 8.75 26.24
CA GLN A 13 1.43 8.53 26.37
C GLN A 13 1.75 7.11 26.82
N LYS A 14 0.93 6.54 27.71
CA LYS A 14 1.07 5.17 28.17
C LYS A 14 0.81 4.17 27.05
N ALA A 15 -0.20 4.40 26.21
CA ALA A 15 -0.47 3.58 25.03
C ALA A 15 0.67 3.65 24.00
N ILE A 16 1.21 4.84 23.76
CA ILE A 16 2.36 5.04 22.87
C ILE A 16 3.59 4.30 23.39
N ASN A 17 3.88 4.38 24.70
CA ASN A 17 5.00 3.64 25.28
C ASN A 17 4.76 2.13 25.23
N THR A 18 3.50 1.67 25.35
CA THR A 18 3.17 0.24 25.13
C THR A 18 3.54 -0.18 23.70
N LEU A 19 3.19 0.62 22.66
CA LEU A 19 3.58 0.34 21.28
C LEU A 19 5.10 0.28 21.09
N ARG A 20 5.83 1.23 21.71
CA ARG A 20 7.31 1.27 21.67
C ARG A 20 7.90 -0.01 22.23
N PHE A 21 7.53 -0.35 23.47
CA PHE A 21 8.16 -1.48 24.16
C PHE A 21 7.69 -2.84 23.62
N LEU A 22 6.44 -3.00 23.20
CA LEU A 22 6.05 -4.22 22.48
C LEU A 22 6.86 -4.41 21.19
N SER A 23 7.19 -3.31 20.49
CA SER A 23 8.02 -3.39 19.28
C SER A 23 9.48 -3.76 19.61
N VAL A 24 10.04 -3.17 20.66
CA VAL A 24 11.40 -3.48 21.15
C VAL A 24 11.47 -4.92 21.64
N ASP A 25 10.47 -5.38 22.41
CA ASP A 25 10.41 -6.73 22.95
C ASP A 25 10.37 -7.79 21.85
N GLN A 26 9.59 -7.57 20.78
CA GLN A 26 9.56 -8.44 19.60
C GLN A 26 10.96 -8.56 18.96
N VAL A 27 11.63 -7.43 18.75
CA VAL A 27 12.96 -7.38 18.11
C VAL A 27 14.02 -8.03 19.01
N ASN A 28 14.03 -7.72 20.31
CA ASN A 28 14.97 -8.31 21.26
C ASN A 28 14.77 -9.82 21.37
N LYS A 29 13.52 -10.29 21.47
CA LYS A 29 13.21 -11.72 21.57
C LYS A 29 13.63 -12.49 20.32
N ALA A 30 13.44 -11.92 19.16
CA ALA A 30 13.86 -12.50 17.89
C ALA A 30 15.38 -12.39 17.67
N ASN A 31 16.07 -11.58 18.49
CA ASN A 31 17.46 -11.18 18.29
C ASN A 31 17.73 -10.68 16.86
N SER A 32 16.73 -10.05 16.23
CA SER A 32 16.76 -9.57 14.85
C SER A 32 15.59 -8.63 14.59
N GLY A 33 15.83 -7.51 13.91
CA GLY A 33 14.78 -6.58 13.52
C GLY A 33 15.21 -5.12 13.64
N HIS A 34 14.22 -4.23 13.52
CA HIS A 34 14.44 -2.79 13.44
C HIS A 34 13.62 -2.09 14.53
N PRO A 35 14.19 -1.76 15.70
CA PRO A 35 13.45 -1.16 16.80
C PRO A 35 13.32 0.37 16.69
N GLY A 36 14.24 1.02 15.97
CA GLY A 36 14.38 2.48 16.00
C GLY A 36 13.23 3.24 15.39
N ALA A 37 12.83 2.91 14.16
CA ALA A 37 11.67 3.52 13.52
C ALA A 37 10.36 3.25 14.31
N PRO A 38 10.07 2.03 14.80
CA PRO A 38 8.98 1.78 15.73
C PRO A 38 8.96 2.69 16.95
N MET A 39 10.09 2.95 17.56
CA MET A 39 10.19 3.83 18.75
C MET A 39 9.89 5.29 18.42
N GLY A 40 10.36 5.79 17.28
CA GLY A 40 10.11 7.16 16.81
C GLY A 40 8.67 7.36 16.32
N ALA A 41 8.17 6.46 15.48
CA ALA A 41 6.89 6.57 14.80
C ALA A 41 5.68 6.07 15.62
N ALA A 42 5.87 5.57 16.85
CA ALA A 42 4.76 5.09 17.69
C ALA A 42 3.65 6.13 17.90
N PRO A 43 3.91 7.45 18.12
CA PRO A 43 2.85 8.45 18.21
C PRO A 43 2.05 8.60 16.92
N ILE A 44 2.69 8.47 15.76
CA ILE A 44 2.03 8.52 14.45
C ILE A 44 1.07 7.34 14.30
N ALA A 45 1.54 6.12 14.58
CA ALA A 45 0.72 4.91 14.52
C ALA A 45 -0.47 4.98 15.50
N TYR A 46 -0.23 5.43 16.75
CA TYR A 46 -1.29 5.66 17.73
C TYR A 46 -2.33 6.65 17.22
N THR A 47 -1.90 7.80 16.70
CA THR A 47 -2.80 8.85 16.21
C THR A 47 -3.66 8.32 15.05
N LEU A 48 -3.06 7.64 14.09
CA LEU A 48 -3.79 7.07 12.96
C LEU A 48 -4.83 6.04 13.42
N PHE A 49 -4.41 4.98 14.12
CA PHE A 49 -5.30 3.86 14.45
C PHE A 49 -6.32 4.17 15.54
N LYS A 50 -5.95 5.02 16.52
CA LYS A 50 -6.84 5.31 17.66
C LYS A 50 -7.76 6.49 17.42
N LYS A 51 -7.31 7.50 16.64
CA LYS A 51 -8.02 8.77 16.57
C LYS A 51 -8.58 9.13 15.18
N ILE A 52 -7.98 8.64 14.11
CA ILE A 52 -8.23 9.14 12.75
C ILE A 52 -8.96 8.14 11.87
N MET A 53 -8.45 6.91 11.80
CA MET A 53 -8.89 5.93 10.81
C MET A 53 -10.23 5.31 11.15
N ASN A 54 -11.07 5.19 10.13
CA ASN A 54 -12.26 4.35 10.16
C ASN A 54 -11.88 2.92 9.81
N HIS A 55 -11.84 2.05 10.80
CA HIS A 55 -11.53 0.63 10.61
C HIS A 55 -12.29 -0.22 11.61
N ASN A 56 -12.65 -1.45 11.21
CA ASN A 56 -13.28 -2.40 12.12
C ASN A 56 -12.37 -3.61 12.34
N PRO A 57 -11.70 -3.72 13.51
CA PRO A 57 -10.81 -4.87 13.80
C PRO A 57 -11.53 -6.22 13.79
N LYS A 58 -12.87 -6.26 13.97
CA LYS A 58 -13.68 -7.48 13.93
C LYS A 58 -14.18 -7.84 12.54
N ASN A 59 -14.16 -6.88 11.60
CA ASN A 59 -14.38 -7.12 10.19
C ASN A 59 -13.32 -6.38 9.33
N PRO A 60 -12.09 -6.90 9.26
CA PRO A 60 -11.04 -6.30 8.44
C PRO A 60 -11.38 -6.20 6.94
N ASN A 61 -12.41 -6.91 6.49
CA ASN A 61 -12.92 -6.87 5.13
C ASN A 61 -13.98 -5.78 4.88
N PHE A 62 -14.32 -4.96 5.89
CA PHE A 62 -15.21 -3.82 5.74
C PHE A 62 -14.83 -2.98 4.51
N GLN A 63 -15.75 -2.84 3.54
CA GLN A 63 -15.42 -2.32 2.21
C GLN A 63 -15.00 -0.84 2.22
N ASN A 64 -15.67 -0.03 3.02
CA ASN A 64 -15.37 1.42 3.13
C ASN A 64 -14.41 1.77 4.27
N ARG A 65 -13.67 0.79 4.80
CA ARG A 65 -12.61 1.07 5.78
C ARG A 65 -11.50 1.91 5.15
N ASP A 66 -10.88 2.78 5.92
CA ASP A 66 -9.63 3.42 5.53
C ASP A 66 -8.52 2.37 5.31
N ARG A 67 -7.58 2.65 4.43
CA ARG A 67 -6.45 1.77 4.13
C ARG A 67 -5.19 2.30 4.80
N PHE A 68 -4.46 1.41 5.43
CA PHE A 68 -3.17 1.74 6.04
C PHE A 68 -2.02 1.01 5.37
N ILE A 69 -0.95 1.73 5.07
CA ILE A 69 0.25 1.22 4.43
C ILE A 69 1.47 1.57 5.26
N LEU A 70 2.14 0.56 5.80
CA LEU A 70 3.48 0.74 6.36
C LEU A 70 4.49 0.55 5.23
N SER A 71 4.87 1.65 4.54
CA SER A 71 5.83 1.59 3.43
C SER A 71 7.23 1.26 3.92
N ILE A 72 7.63 1.80 5.08
CA ILE A 72 8.81 1.38 5.83
C ILE A 72 8.61 0.00 6.47
N GLY A 73 8.51 -1.03 5.62
CA GLY A 73 8.14 -2.39 6.06
C GLY A 73 9.07 -2.99 7.11
N HIS A 74 10.29 -2.48 7.26
CA HIS A 74 11.20 -2.88 8.34
C HIS A 74 10.67 -2.48 9.73
N ALA A 75 9.79 -1.48 9.85
CA ALA A 75 9.12 -1.13 11.10
C ALA A 75 7.93 -2.06 11.43
N SER A 76 7.87 -3.27 10.88
CA SER A 76 6.77 -4.24 11.02
C SER A 76 6.35 -4.54 12.47
N ALA A 77 7.29 -4.54 13.41
CA ALA A 77 7.01 -4.74 14.84
C ALA A 77 6.02 -3.68 15.39
N LEU A 78 6.07 -2.44 14.89
CA LEU A 78 5.09 -1.40 15.22
C LEU A 78 3.70 -1.73 14.66
N LEU A 79 3.63 -2.17 13.40
CA LEU A 79 2.36 -2.57 12.78
C LEU A 79 1.69 -3.70 13.56
N TYR A 80 2.42 -4.76 13.90
CA TYR A 80 1.87 -5.88 14.65
C TYR A 80 1.45 -5.47 16.06
N SER A 81 2.22 -4.58 16.71
CA SER A 81 1.87 -4.04 18.02
C SER A 81 0.56 -3.24 17.99
N VAL A 82 0.38 -2.34 17.01
CA VAL A 82 -0.84 -1.53 16.92
C VAL A 82 -2.05 -2.37 16.51
N LEU A 83 -1.90 -3.34 15.60
CA LEU A 83 -2.97 -4.27 15.23
C LEU A 83 -3.40 -5.13 16.43
N CYS A 84 -2.44 -5.64 17.22
CA CYS A 84 -2.72 -6.37 18.44
C CYS A 84 -3.50 -5.52 19.45
N LEU A 85 -3.05 -4.30 19.73
CA LEU A 85 -3.68 -3.42 20.71
C LEU A 85 -5.07 -2.95 20.30
N THR A 86 -5.32 -2.74 19.01
CA THR A 86 -6.61 -2.27 18.50
C THR A 86 -7.64 -3.39 18.29
N GLY A 87 -7.25 -4.66 18.48
CA GLY A 87 -8.17 -5.80 18.54
C GLY A 87 -8.33 -6.61 17.27
N TYR A 88 -7.40 -6.49 16.32
CA TYR A 88 -7.24 -7.44 15.21
C TYR A 88 -6.79 -8.81 15.74
N ASP A 89 -6.77 -9.83 14.90
CA ASP A 89 -6.47 -11.21 15.29
C ASP A 89 -4.96 -11.44 15.52
N PHE A 90 -4.40 -10.67 16.46
CA PHE A 90 -3.07 -10.85 17.01
C PHE A 90 -3.12 -11.03 18.52
N SER A 91 -2.37 -11.99 19.01
CA SER A 91 -2.14 -12.20 20.43
C SER A 91 -0.71 -11.83 20.84
N ILE A 92 -0.47 -11.69 22.13
CA ILE A 92 0.90 -11.52 22.67
C ILE A 92 1.79 -12.71 22.28
N GLU A 93 1.24 -13.91 22.22
CA GLU A 93 2.00 -15.09 21.79
C GLU A 93 2.38 -15.04 20.31
N ASP A 94 1.60 -14.36 19.45
CA ASP A 94 1.98 -14.09 18.07
C ASP A 94 3.12 -13.07 18.00
N LEU A 95 3.08 -12.00 18.80
CA LEU A 95 4.17 -11.01 18.87
C LEU A 95 5.48 -11.65 19.34
N LYS A 96 5.41 -12.58 20.31
CA LYS A 96 6.58 -13.34 20.80
C LYS A 96 7.21 -14.25 19.74
N LYS A 97 6.49 -14.53 18.65
CA LYS A 97 6.97 -15.32 17.50
C LYS A 97 7.45 -14.47 16.33
N PHE A 98 7.74 -13.18 16.56
CA PHE A 98 8.26 -12.28 15.55
C PHE A 98 9.45 -12.89 14.80
N ARG A 99 9.41 -12.84 13.46
CA ARG A 99 10.43 -13.40 12.55
C ARG A 99 10.61 -14.92 12.63
N GLN A 100 9.69 -15.66 13.24
CA GLN A 100 9.74 -17.11 13.22
C GLN A 100 8.99 -17.67 12.00
N LEU A 101 9.49 -18.76 11.44
CA LEU A 101 8.88 -19.42 10.28
C LEU A 101 7.43 -19.82 10.57
N GLY A 102 6.52 -19.41 9.70
CA GLY A 102 5.09 -19.71 9.81
C GLY A 102 4.33 -18.90 10.86
N SER A 103 4.96 -17.87 11.47
CA SER A 103 4.27 -16.95 12.38
C SER A 103 3.41 -15.93 11.62
N LYS A 104 2.42 -15.35 12.33
CA LYS A 104 1.63 -14.21 11.84
C LYS A 104 2.44 -12.90 11.76
N THR A 105 3.66 -12.89 12.30
CA THR A 105 4.51 -11.72 12.47
C THR A 105 5.85 -11.87 11.74
N PRO A 106 5.86 -12.00 10.40
CA PRO A 106 7.08 -12.06 9.60
C PRO A 106 7.93 -10.79 9.75
N GLY A 107 9.18 -10.84 9.33
CA GLY A 107 10.12 -9.73 9.50
C GLY A 107 9.75 -8.43 8.78
N HIS A 108 8.94 -8.54 7.74
CA HIS A 108 8.32 -7.43 7.01
C HIS A 108 6.86 -7.79 6.75
N PRO A 109 5.94 -6.83 6.62
CA PRO A 109 4.53 -7.12 6.43
C PRO A 109 4.27 -7.96 5.17
N GLU A 110 3.50 -9.03 5.31
CA GLU A 110 2.94 -9.81 4.22
C GLU A 110 1.43 -9.59 4.17
N ARG A 111 0.90 -9.34 2.98
CA ARG A 111 -0.51 -9.01 2.81
C ARG A 111 -1.41 -10.12 3.33
N ASP A 112 -2.20 -9.78 4.32
CA ASP A 112 -3.26 -10.63 4.89
C ASP A 112 -4.38 -9.72 5.42
N ILE A 113 -5.47 -9.63 4.67
CA ILE A 113 -6.56 -8.70 5.02
C ILE A 113 -7.26 -9.14 6.30
N ASP A 114 -7.37 -10.43 6.56
CA ASP A 114 -8.03 -10.94 7.77
C ASP A 114 -7.23 -10.55 9.03
N LEU A 115 -5.94 -10.29 8.89
CA LEU A 115 -5.09 -9.75 9.93
C LEU A 115 -4.99 -8.20 9.91
N GLY A 116 -5.63 -7.51 8.95
CA GLY A 116 -5.55 -6.06 8.80
C GLY A 116 -4.32 -5.56 8.06
N ILE A 117 -3.58 -6.44 7.37
CA ILE A 117 -2.37 -6.08 6.61
C ILE A 117 -2.74 -5.91 5.13
N GLU A 118 -2.77 -4.68 4.66
CA GLU A 118 -3.27 -4.33 3.31
C GLU A 118 -2.30 -4.70 2.17
N VAL A 119 -1.00 -4.60 2.39
CA VAL A 119 0.04 -4.80 1.37
C VAL A 119 1.27 -5.49 1.92
N THR A 120 2.00 -6.17 1.03
CA THR A 120 3.33 -6.70 1.31
C THR A 120 4.36 -5.60 1.07
N THR A 121 5.12 -5.25 2.11
CA THR A 121 6.18 -4.25 2.05
C THR A 121 7.51 -4.82 2.55
N GLY A 122 8.57 -4.02 2.48
CA GLY A 122 9.94 -4.45 2.81
C GLY A 122 10.92 -3.91 1.77
N PRO A 123 10.75 -4.20 0.46
CA PRO A 123 11.41 -3.40 -0.58
C PRO A 123 10.85 -1.98 -0.55
N LEU A 124 11.72 -1.00 -0.27
CA LEU A 124 11.36 0.40 -0.07
C LEU A 124 10.72 1.01 -1.33
N GLY A 125 9.85 1.99 -1.16
CA GLY A 125 9.11 2.67 -2.22
C GLY A 125 7.91 1.88 -2.78
N GLN A 126 7.85 0.55 -2.60
CA GLN A 126 6.76 -0.28 -3.13
C GLN A 126 5.43 0.04 -2.43
N GLY A 127 5.45 0.16 -1.10
CA GLY A 127 4.27 0.55 -0.32
C GLY A 127 3.75 1.93 -0.72
N PHE A 128 4.65 2.89 -0.95
CA PHE A 128 4.30 4.21 -1.47
C PHE A 128 3.48 4.10 -2.76
N ALA A 129 3.99 3.36 -3.74
CA ALA A 129 3.32 3.17 -5.03
C ALA A 129 2.01 2.38 -4.90
N ASN A 130 1.94 1.40 -3.98
CA ASN A 130 0.70 0.65 -3.73
C ASN A 130 -0.42 1.58 -3.25
N GLY A 131 -0.15 2.52 -2.36
CA GLY A 131 -1.15 3.47 -1.88
C GLY A 131 -1.67 4.39 -3.00
N VAL A 132 -0.82 4.77 -3.95
CA VAL A 132 -1.26 5.52 -5.14
C VAL A 132 -2.26 4.67 -5.95
N GLY A 133 -2.01 3.38 -6.10
CA GLY A 133 -2.94 2.46 -6.77
C GLY A 133 -4.28 2.31 -6.03
N MET A 134 -4.23 2.23 -4.70
CA MET A 134 -5.45 2.18 -3.88
C MET A 134 -6.27 3.46 -4.02
N ALA A 135 -5.62 4.63 -4.06
CA ALA A 135 -6.30 5.91 -4.24
C ALA A 135 -6.89 6.10 -5.65
N ILE A 136 -6.28 5.54 -6.69
CA ILE A 136 -6.89 5.46 -8.01
C ILE A 136 -8.19 4.66 -7.94
N SER A 137 -8.18 3.51 -7.28
CA SER A 137 -9.36 2.65 -7.11
C SER A 137 -10.47 3.36 -6.32
N GLU A 138 -10.12 4.02 -5.22
CA GLU A 138 -11.06 4.81 -4.44
C GLU A 138 -11.68 5.92 -5.29
N LYS A 139 -10.85 6.73 -5.98
CA LYS A 139 -11.32 7.87 -6.79
C LYS A 139 -12.23 7.43 -7.93
N MET A 140 -11.94 6.30 -8.58
CA MET A 140 -12.82 5.72 -9.60
C MET A 140 -14.18 5.31 -9.03
N LEU A 141 -14.20 4.67 -7.86
CA LEU A 141 -15.43 4.24 -7.20
C LEU A 141 -16.22 5.42 -6.63
N SER A 142 -15.57 6.31 -5.89
CA SER A 142 -16.22 7.46 -5.26
C SER A 142 -16.78 8.44 -6.28
N SER A 143 -16.18 8.54 -7.46
CA SER A 143 -16.70 9.39 -8.55
C SER A 143 -18.11 8.99 -9.03
N LYS A 144 -18.50 7.73 -8.83
CA LYS A 144 -19.82 7.20 -9.18
C LYS A 144 -20.69 6.89 -7.95
N TYR A 145 -20.05 6.55 -6.83
CA TYR A 145 -20.71 6.03 -5.62
C TYR A 145 -20.26 6.78 -4.36
N ASP A 146 -20.16 8.11 -4.43
CA ASP A 146 -19.60 9.01 -3.39
C ASP A 146 -20.30 8.88 -2.03
N LYS A 147 -21.58 8.52 -2.03
CA LYS A 147 -22.36 8.30 -0.80
C LYS A 147 -21.95 7.03 -0.06
N ILE A 148 -21.39 6.05 -0.75
CA ILE A 148 -21.06 4.73 -0.21
C ILE A 148 -19.55 4.54 -0.08
N ILE A 149 -18.78 5.01 -1.06
CA ILE A 149 -17.32 4.88 -1.08
C ILE A 149 -16.69 6.22 -0.81
N ASN A 150 -16.00 6.33 0.33
CA ASN A 150 -15.39 7.59 0.77
C ASN A 150 -14.27 7.36 1.80
N HIS A 151 -13.40 6.37 1.57
CA HIS A 151 -12.31 6.07 2.49
C HIS A 151 -11.01 6.78 2.09
N ASN A 152 -10.11 6.93 3.05
CA ASN A 152 -8.79 7.50 2.84
C ASN A 152 -7.73 6.40 2.77
N ILE A 153 -6.57 6.77 2.22
CA ILE A 153 -5.37 5.93 2.16
C ILE A 153 -4.29 6.63 2.98
N TYR A 154 -3.95 6.04 4.12
CA TYR A 154 -2.90 6.51 5.00
C TYR A 154 -1.64 5.66 4.83
N GLY A 155 -0.49 6.29 4.95
CA GLY A 155 0.78 5.57 4.94
C GLY A 155 1.83 6.23 5.82
N ILE A 156 2.71 5.41 6.38
CA ILE A 156 3.97 5.88 6.97
C ILE A 156 5.08 5.55 5.99
N VAL A 157 5.80 6.58 5.56
CA VAL A 157 6.93 6.51 4.64
C VAL A 157 8.18 7.04 5.33
N GLY A 158 9.36 6.64 4.89
CA GLY A 158 10.61 7.08 5.51
C GLY A 158 11.61 7.61 4.48
N ASP A 159 12.76 8.05 4.97
CA ASP A 159 13.84 8.59 4.13
C ASP A 159 14.22 7.65 2.98
N GLY A 160 14.37 6.36 3.26
CA GLY A 160 14.71 5.37 2.24
C GLY A 160 13.62 5.16 1.19
N ASP A 161 12.33 5.22 1.56
CA ASP A 161 11.24 5.18 0.58
C ASP A 161 11.35 6.34 -0.41
N LEU A 162 11.66 7.55 0.09
CA LEU A 162 11.72 8.76 -0.72
C LEU A 162 12.98 8.87 -1.58
N GLN A 163 14.01 8.09 -1.29
CA GLN A 163 15.20 7.92 -2.14
C GLN A 163 14.92 6.99 -3.33
N GLU A 164 13.97 6.06 -3.21
CA GLU A 164 13.65 5.11 -4.28
C GLU A 164 12.99 5.79 -5.48
N GLY A 165 13.45 5.42 -6.69
CA GLY A 165 12.91 5.95 -7.94
C GLY A 165 11.42 5.70 -8.12
N ILE A 166 10.93 4.53 -7.71
CA ILE A 166 9.50 4.18 -7.79
C ILE A 166 8.61 5.13 -6.97
N ALA A 167 9.08 5.63 -5.83
CA ALA A 167 8.34 6.62 -5.04
C ALA A 167 8.20 7.94 -5.79
N SER A 168 9.25 8.39 -6.47
CA SER A 168 9.22 9.60 -7.32
C SER A 168 8.27 9.45 -8.51
N GLU A 169 8.29 8.30 -9.19
CA GLU A 169 7.38 7.97 -10.29
C GLU A 169 5.92 7.99 -9.83
N ALA A 170 5.63 7.32 -8.71
CA ALA A 170 4.29 7.23 -8.15
C ALA A 170 3.79 8.57 -7.60
N ALA A 171 4.65 9.34 -6.90
CA ALA A 171 4.31 10.66 -6.36
C ALA A 171 3.95 11.66 -7.46
N SER A 172 4.74 11.71 -8.54
CA SER A 172 4.47 12.55 -9.69
C SER A 172 3.15 12.18 -10.37
N LEU A 173 2.84 10.89 -10.49
CA LEU A 173 1.56 10.41 -11.03
C LEU A 173 0.39 10.80 -10.11
N ALA A 174 0.53 10.63 -8.80
CA ALA A 174 -0.52 10.94 -7.83
C ALA A 174 -0.90 12.43 -7.85
N GLY A 175 0.08 13.33 -7.91
CA GLY A 175 -0.17 14.76 -8.05
C GLY A 175 -0.86 15.11 -9.37
N THR A 176 -0.39 14.53 -10.48
CA THR A 176 -1.02 14.71 -11.81
C THR A 176 -2.49 14.28 -11.81
N LEU A 177 -2.83 13.19 -11.14
CA LEU A 177 -4.18 12.65 -11.05
C LEU A 177 -5.03 13.32 -9.95
N GLY A 178 -4.44 14.16 -9.11
CA GLY A 178 -5.12 14.85 -8.03
C GLY A 178 -5.76 13.88 -7.03
N LEU A 179 -5.00 12.92 -6.48
CA LEU A 179 -5.49 11.86 -5.62
C LEU A 179 -5.61 12.35 -4.16
N GLY A 180 -6.57 13.21 -3.86
CA GLY A 180 -6.72 13.89 -2.57
C GLY A 180 -7.02 13.01 -1.37
N LYS A 181 -7.31 11.72 -1.58
CA LYS A 181 -7.53 10.76 -0.48
C LYS A 181 -6.24 10.12 0.04
N ILE A 182 -5.08 10.43 -0.56
CA ILE A 182 -3.77 10.00 -0.03
C ILE A 182 -3.29 10.99 1.02
N ILE A 183 -2.97 10.48 2.21
CA ILE A 183 -2.35 11.23 3.29
C ILE A 183 -1.17 10.41 3.79
N TYR A 184 0.03 10.79 3.37
CA TYR A 184 1.25 10.14 3.81
C TYR A 184 1.94 10.94 4.90
N ILE A 185 2.36 10.24 5.94
CA ILE A 185 3.17 10.78 7.02
C ILE A 185 4.61 10.33 6.78
N TYR A 186 5.48 11.28 6.50
CA TYR A 186 6.90 11.05 6.33
C TYR A 186 7.59 11.10 7.69
N ASP A 187 8.06 9.95 8.16
CA ASP A 187 8.94 9.79 9.33
C ASP A 187 10.33 10.35 8.99
N SER A 188 10.48 11.65 9.15
CA SER A 188 11.70 12.40 8.86
C SER A 188 12.63 12.35 10.08
N ASN A 189 13.47 11.32 10.16
CA ASN A 189 14.39 11.12 11.27
C ASN A 189 15.87 11.30 10.88
N GLY A 190 16.18 11.45 9.60
CA GLY A 190 17.52 11.78 9.10
C GLY A 190 18.54 10.64 9.15
N ILE A 191 18.13 9.42 9.49
CA ILE A 191 19.03 8.28 9.68
C ILE A 191 18.60 7.09 8.81
N SER A 192 19.57 6.51 8.12
CA SER A 192 19.46 5.24 7.43
C SER A 192 20.35 4.17 8.08
N ILE A 193 20.43 2.98 7.47
CA ILE A 193 21.24 1.88 7.99
C ILE A 193 22.74 2.19 7.97
N ASP A 194 23.18 3.04 7.03
CA ASP A 194 24.58 3.46 6.89
C ASP A 194 24.92 4.72 7.70
N GLY A 195 23.96 5.29 8.45
CA GLY A 195 24.16 6.49 9.26
C GLY A 195 23.33 7.69 8.80
N SER A 196 23.91 8.89 8.93
CA SER A 196 23.24 10.13 8.55
C SER A 196 22.90 10.19 7.06
N ASN A 197 21.69 10.60 6.75
CA ASN A 197 21.24 10.81 5.37
C ASN A 197 21.97 11.94 4.64
N GLU A 198 22.62 12.86 5.36
CA GLU A 198 23.34 14.00 4.77
C GLU A 198 24.43 13.60 3.76
N LEU A 199 24.90 12.34 3.83
CA LEU A 199 25.89 11.83 2.89
C LEU A 199 25.31 11.45 1.51
N ALA A 200 24.01 11.15 1.43
CA ALA A 200 23.39 10.60 0.23
C ALA A 200 22.05 11.25 -0.15
N PHE A 201 21.43 11.99 0.78
CA PHE A 201 20.07 12.51 0.60
C PHE A 201 19.96 13.91 1.23
N THR A 202 20.29 14.95 0.44
CA THR A 202 20.33 16.36 0.88
C THR A 202 19.31 17.24 0.18
N GLU A 203 18.41 16.64 -0.57
CA GLU A 203 17.37 17.36 -1.29
C GLU A 203 16.29 17.95 -0.38
N ASN A 204 15.61 18.99 -0.84
CA ASN A 204 14.44 19.53 -0.17
C ASN A 204 13.19 18.74 -0.57
N VAL A 205 12.83 17.75 0.24
CA VAL A 205 11.67 16.87 0.02
C VAL A 205 10.37 17.68 -0.11
N SER A 206 10.19 18.71 0.71
CA SER A 206 8.99 19.56 0.64
C SER A 206 8.84 20.21 -0.72
N GLN A 207 9.90 20.84 -1.23
CA GLN A 207 9.86 21.49 -2.54
C GLN A 207 9.64 20.47 -3.66
N ARG A 208 10.26 19.29 -3.58
CA ARG A 208 10.05 18.21 -4.55
C ARG A 208 8.59 17.80 -4.62
N PHE A 209 7.95 17.53 -3.48
CA PHE A 209 6.56 17.12 -3.45
C PHE A 209 5.59 18.24 -3.84
N LYS A 210 5.86 19.49 -3.46
CA LYS A 210 5.13 20.66 -3.98
C LYS A 210 5.20 20.75 -5.51
N ALA A 211 6.39 20.48 -6.10
CA ALA A 211 6.57 20.45 -7.54
C ALA A 211 5.81 19.29 -8.21
N TYR A 212 5.59 18.17 -7.52
CA TYR A 212 4.71 17.10 -7.99
C TYR A 212 3.21 17.44 -7.87
N GLY A 213 2.84 18.54 -7.23
CA GLY A 213 1.45 18.95 -7.06
C GLY A 213 0.80 18.40 -5.77
N TRP A 214 1.60 18.05 -4.78
CA TRP A 214 1.13 17.65 -3.45
C TRP A 214 0.93 18.86 -2.53
N GLU A 215 -0.03 18.76 -1.62
CA GLU A 215 -0.07 19.60 -0.43
C GLU A 215 0.97 19.08 0.58
N VAL A 216 1.77 19.98 1.15
CA VAL A 216 2.85 19.58 2.07
C VAL A 216 2.75 20.35 3.37
N PHE A 217 2.66 19.64 4.47
CA PHE A 217 2.71 20.17 5.84
C PHE A 217 4.13 19.95 6.38
N GLU A 218 4.81 21.04 6.66
CA GLU A 218 6.22 21.05 7.10
C GLU A 218 6.31 21.24 8.61
N ASP A 219 7.48 20.89 9.18
CA ASP A 219 7.86 21.15 10.58
C ASP A 219 6.87 20.61 11.62
N ILE A 220 6.27 19.46 11.35
CA ILE A 220 5.36 18.81 12.28
C ILE A 220 6.17 18.03 13.31
N ASP A 221 6.02 18.34 14.59
CA ASP A 221 6.57 17.51 15.66
C ASP A 221 5.86 16.16 15.72
N GLY A 222 6.59 15.10 15.34
CA GLY A 222 6.08 13.73 15.31
C GLY A 222 5.77 13.15 16.71
N LEU A 223 6.12 13.85 17.78
CA LEU A 223 5.79 13.47 19.16
C LEU A 223 4.55 14.19 19.69
N ASP A 224 4.12 15.29 19.07
CA ASP A 224 2.93 16.04 19.46
C ASP A 224 1.65 15.44 18.81
N ILE A 225 0.96 14.59 19.57
CA ILE A 225 -0.26 13.90 19.14
C ILE A 225 -1.34 14.88 18.70
N LYS A 226 -1.49 16.01 19.39
CA LYS A 226 -2.53 16.99 19.07
C LYS A 226 -2.24 17.71 17.77
N LEU A 227 -0.96 18.02 17.53
CA LEU A 227 -0.53 18.63 16.28
C LEU A 227 -0.66 17.65 15.13
N LEU A 228 -0.27 16.38 15.30
CA LEU A 228 -0.46 15.31 14.32
C LEU A 228 -1.95 15.14 13.96
N GLU A 229 -2.81 14.97 14.96
CA GLU A 229 -4.26 14.83 14.77
C GLU A 229 -4.84 16.02 13.99
N LYS A 230 -4.54 17.23 14.41
CA LYS A 230 -4.99 18.45 13.73
C LYS A 230 -4.51 18.54 12.29
N THR A 231 -3.24 18.20 12.05
CA THR A 231 -2.65 18.27 10.71
C THR A 231 -3.26 17.23 9.78
N ILE A 232 -3.45 15.99 10.25
CA ILE A 232 -4.09 14.93 9.46
C ILE A 232 -5.54 15.31 9.13
N LEU A 233 -6.30 15.87 10.10
CA LEU A 233 -7.66 16.34 9.86
C LEU A 233 -7.70 17.49 8.84
N ASN A 234 -6.72 18.38 8.83
CA ASN A 234 -6.59 19.42 7.81
C ASN A 234 -6.31 18.82 6.43
N ALA A 235 -5.40 17.86 6.34
CA ALA A 235 -5.07 17.14 5.10
C ALA A 235 -6.31 16.43 4.51
N LYS A 236 -7.19 15.86 5.34
CA LYS A 236 -8.45 15.23 4.89
C LYS A 236 -9.41 16.19 4.17
N ASN A 237 -9.29 17.48 4.38
CA ASN A 237 -10.16 18.48 3.75
C ASN A 237 -9.74 18.79 2.31
N ASN A 238 -8.52 18.47 1.90
CA ASN A 238 -8.05 18.67 0.53
C ASN A 238 -8.34 17.45 -0.35
N LEU A 239 -9.41 17.54 -1.12
CA LEU A 239 -9.82 16.45 -2.03
C LEU A 239 -9.16 16.53 -3.43
N ASP A 240 -8.40 17.59 -3.68
CA ASP A 240 -7.87 17.92 -4.99
C ASP A 240 -6.40 17.54 -5.19
N GLN A 241 -5.67 17.34 -4.10
CA GLN A 241 -4.24 17.06 -4.09
C GLN A 241 -3.91 16.00 -3.02
N PRO A 242 -3.00 15.07 -3.29
CA PRO A 242 -2.47 14.20 -2.24
C PRO A 242 -1.69 15.01 -1.21
N SER A 243 -1.64 14.55 0.03
CA SER A 243 -0.99 15.25 1.14
C SER A 243 0.22 14.51 1.67
N LEU A 244 1.32 15.23 1.91
CA LEU A 244 2.50 14.76 2.61
C LEU A 244 2.67 15.56 3.92
N ILE A 245 2.69 14.87 5.05
CA ILE A 245 2.97 15.44 6.36
C ILE A 245 4.40 15.07 6.76
N ILE A 246 5.29 16.05 6.80
CA ILE A 246 6.69 15.84 7.20
C ILE A 246 6.74 15.91 8.73
N ALA A 247 6.78 14.75 9.36
CA ALA A 247 6.81 14.58 10.80
C ALA A 247 8.27 14.37 11.25
N ASN A 248 8.81 15.36 11.95
CA ASN A 248 10.14 15.27 12.55
C ASN A 248 10.10 14.32 13.74
N THR A 249 10.86 13.24 13.67
CA THR A 249 10.95 12.23 14.70
C THR A 249 12.40 11.98 15.11
N THR A 250 12.59 11.11 16.07
CA THR A 250 13.93 10.65 16.45
C THR A 250 13.93 9.12 16.42
N ILE A 251 14.76 8.53 15.56
CA ILE A 251 14.96 7.09 15.55
C ILE A 251 15.45 6.61 16.92
N GLY A 252 14.90 5.48 17.42
CA GLY A 252 15.27 4.99 18.75
C GLY A 252 14.85 5.91 19.90
N TYR A 253 13.79 6.70 19.74
CA TYR A 253 13.32 7.66 20.76
C TYR A 253 13.16 7.01 22.13
N GLY A 254 13.78 7.63 23.13
CA GLY A 254 13.78 7.17 24.50
C GLY A 254 15.01 6.34 24.90
N SER A 255 15.78 5.84 23.93
CA SER A 255 17.07 5.19 24.21
C SER A 255 18.15 6.23 24.55
N PRO A 256 18.79 6.18 25.73
CA PRO A 256 19.76 7.19 26.10
C PRO A 256 21.04 7.19 25.25
N ASN A 257 21.48 6.03 24.79
CA ASN A 257 22.76 5.88 24.09
C ASN A 257 22.64 5.66 22.59
N LYS A 258 21.44 5.25 22.08
CA LYS A 258 21.25 4.89 20.68
C LYS A 258 20.27 5.80 19.92
N ALA A 259 19.50 6.66 20.61
CA ALA A 259 18.58 7.58 19.95
C ALA A 259 19.31 8.51 18.96
N GLY A 260 18.75 8.69 17.77
CA GLY A 260 19.33 9.53 16.73
C GLY A 260 20.55 8.94 16.01
N SER A 261 20.81 7.64 16.16
CA SER A 261 21.93 6.97 15.51
C SER A 261 21.52 5.71 14.74
N GLU A 262 22.39 5.28 13.81
CA GLU A 262 22.24 4.06 13.03
C GLU A 262 22.21 2.80 13.89
N SER A 263 22.82 2.84 15.07
CA SER A 263 22.82 1.72 16.02
C SER A 263 21.42 1.37 16.58
N ALA A 264 20.44 2.26 16.42
CA ALA A 264 19.04 1.97 16.69
C ALA A 264 18.27 1.46 15.45
N HIS A 265 18.84 1.55 14.24
CA HIS A 265 18.11 1.32 13.01
C HIS A 265 17.77 -0.17 12.81
N GLY A 266 18.77 -1.02 12.60
CA GLY A 266 18.61 -2.39 12.09
C GLY A 266 19.06 -3.50 13.02
N GLU A 267 19.35 -3.19 14.29
CA GLU A 267 19.83 -4.12 15.30
C GLU A 267 18.94 -4.12 16.54
N PRO A 268 18.84 -5.24 17.29
CA PRO A 268 18.18 -5.25 18.59
C PRO A 268 18.73 -4.15 19.50
N LEU A 269 17.84 -3.52 20.24
CA LEU A 269 18.26 -2.52 21.22
C LEU A 269 19.18 -3.13 22.29
N GLY A 270 18.93 -4.40 22.62
CA GLY A 270 19.60 -5.14 23.65
C GLY A 270 18.97 -4.93 25.04
N LEU A 271 19.17 -5.87 25.93
CA LEU A 271 18.49 -5.86 27.25
C LEU A 271 18.91 -4.65 28.11
N GLU A 272 20.22 -4.34 28.15
CA GLU A 272 20.74 -3.23 28.95
C GLU A 272 20.18 -1.90 28.47
N GLU A 273 20.25 -1.63 27.16
CA GLU A 273 19.76 -0.37 26.59
C GLU A 273 18.21 -0.27 26.68
N THR A 274 17.51 -1.42 26.60
CA THR A 274 16.05 -1.46 26.80
C THR A 274 15.68 -1.04 28.21
N GLU A 275 16.40 -1.50 29.23
CA GLU A 275 16.16 -1.10 30.62
C GLU A 275 16.46 0.38 30.84
N LEU A 276 17.51 0.91 30.21
CA LEU A 276 17.81 2.36 30.24
C LEU A 276 16.69 3.16 29.55
N ALA A 277 16.19 2.70 28.42
CA ALA A 277 15.07 3.32 27.72
C ALA A 277 13.77 3.29 28.55
N LYS A 278 13.49 2.19 29.23
CA LYS A 278 12.36 2.08 30.17
C LYS A 278 12.47 3.10 31.29
N GLN A 279 13.64 3.20 31.90
CA GLN A 279 13.91 4.22 32.96
C GLN A 279 13.72 5.65 32.43
N ASN A 280 14.24 5.95 31.25
CA ASN A 280 14.15 7.28 30.64
C ASN A 280 12.72 7.69 30.28
N LEU A 281 11.86 6.70 29.98
CA LEU A 281 10.44 6.92 29.61
C LEU A 281 9.46 6.62 30.76
N ASP A 282 9.95 6.49 32.01
CA ASP A 282 9.14 6.15 33.21
C ASP A 282 8.26 4.90 32.99
N TRP A 283 8.80 3.86 32.32
CA TRP A 283 8.10 2.65 31.96
C TRP A 283 8.43 1.49 32.92
N GLY A 284 7.50 1.15 33.80
CA GLY A 284 7.68 0.15 34.86
C GLY A 284 7.09 -1.23 34.59
N TYR A 285 6.74 -1.57 33.32
CA TYR A 285 6.10 -2.82 32.97
C TYR A 285 7.11 -3.84 32.42
N SER A 286 6.77 -5.12 32.59
CA SER A 286 7.56 -6.26 32.13
C SER A 286 7.53 -6.40 30.60
N GLU A 287 8.39 -7.29 30.07
CA GLU A 287 8.37 -7.64 28.66
C GLU A 287 6.99 -8.18 28.24
N PHE A 288 6.50 -7.72 27.08
CA PHE A 288 5.20 -8.09 26.50
C PHE A 288 3.99 -7.83 27.42
N GLU A 289 4.15 -7.03 28.47
CA GLU A 289 3.06 -6.66 29.35
C GLU A 289 2.26 -5.49 28.76
N ILE A 290 0.95 -5.64 28.68
CA ILE A 290 0.01 -4.58 28.29
C ILE A 290 -0.73 -4.13 29.56
N PRO A 291 -0.57 -2.87 29.99
CA PRO A 291 -1.35 -2.34 31.11
C PRO A 291 -2.87 -2.43 30.83
N GLU A 292 -3.65 -2.85 31.83
CA GLU A 292 -5.10 -3.08 31.64
C GLU A 292 -5.87 -1.82 31.22
N ASP A 293 -5.47 -0.65 31.69
CA ASP A 293 -6.06 0.62 31.28
C ASP A 293 -5.75 0.95 29.81
N VAL A 294 -4.53 0.65 29.33
CA VAL A 294 -4.15 0.78 27.91
C VAL A 294 -4.93 -0.20 27.05
N LYS A 295 -5.03 -1.46 27.48
CA LYS A 295 -5.79 -2.48 26.78
C LYS A 295 -7.25 -2.04 26.60
N LYS A 296 -7.89 -1.60 27.68
CA LYS A 296 -9.26 -1.09 27.62
C LYS A 296 -9.39 0.10 26.66
N HIS A 297 -8.47 1.09 26.77
CA HIS A 297 -8.45 2.27 25.94
C HIS A 297 -8.29 1.95 24.45
N MET A 298 -7.37 1.06 24.09
CA MET A 298 -7.09 0.73 22.69
C MET A 298 -8.21 -0.15 22.09
N LEU A 299 -8.82 -1.06 22.86
CA LEU A 299 -9.91 -1.91 22.40
C LEU A 299 -11.23 -1.16 22.13
N GLU A 300 -11.36 0.11 22.52
CA GLU A 300 -12.49 0.96 22.12
C GLU A 300 -12.58 1.11 20.59
N CYS A 301 -11.48 0.86 19.85
CA CYS A 301 -11.49 0.79 18.39
C CYS A 301 -12.46 -0.26 17.82
N ILE A 302 -12.73 -1.32 18.58
CA ILE A 302 -13.69 -2.35 18.17
C ILE A 302 -15.10 -1.78 18.14
N GLU A 303 -15.54 -1.12 19.21
CA GLU A 303 -16.88 -0.53 19.30
C GLU A 303 -17.06 0.59 18.28
N SER A 304 -16.07 1.48 18.18
CA SER A 304 -16.09 2.55 17.19
C SER A 304 -16.16 2.02 15.75
N GLY A 305 -15.39 0.97 15.44
CA GLY A 305 -15.36 0.35 14.12
C GLY A 305 -16.67 -0.35 13.76
N MET A 306 -17.30 -1.04 14.72
CA MET A 306 -18.62 -1.65 14.53
C MET A 306 -19.69 -0.60 14.24
N ILE A 307 -19.69 0.52 14.98
CA ILE A 307 -20.63 1.63 14.78
C ILE A 307 -20.45 2.25 13.38
N GLU A 308 -19.21 2.47 12.94
CA GLU A 308 -18.95 3.03 11.62
C GLU A 308 -19.37 2.06 10.48
N GLU A 309 -19.17 0.78 10.66
CA GLU A 309 -19.64 -0.22 9.69
C GLU A 309 -21.16 -0.32 9.65
N GLU A 310 -21.85 -0.29 10.80
CA GLU A 310 -23.32 -0.27 10.87
C GLU A 310 -23.89 0.95 10.12
N LYS A 311 -23.37 2.15 10.37
CA LYS A 311 -23.76 3.35 9.62
C LYS A 311 -23.56 3.18 8.10
N TRP A 312 -22.47 2.57 7.70
CA TRP A 312 -22.21 2.32 6.29
C TRP A 312 -23.19 1.32 5.69
N ILE A 313 -23.58 0.28 6.42
CA ILE A 313 -24.60 -0.70 6.00
C ILE A 313 -25.94 0.02 5.80
N GLU A 314 -26.35 0.89 6.75
CA GLU A 314 -27.58 1.69 6.63
C GLU A 314 -27.56 2.56 5.35
N LEU A 315 -26.44 3.25 5.09
CA LEU A 315 -26.26 4.04 3.86
C LEU A 315 -26.36 3.17 2.58
N CYS A 316 -25.81 1.96 2.61
CA CYS A 316 -25.92 1.01 1.52
C CYS A 316 -27.38 0.60 1.25
N ASP A 317 -28.15 0.35 2.32
CA ASP A 317 -29.57 -0.03 2.21
C ASP A 317 -30.44 1.14 1.70
N GLU A 318 -30.19 2.35 2.17
CA GLU A 318 -30.85 3.56 1.64
C GLU A 318 -30.51 3.78 0.15
N TYR A 319 -29.23 3.64 -0.22
CA TYR A 319 -28.80 3.79 -1.62
C TYR A 319 -29.38 2.70 -2.52
N LYS A 320 -29.45 1.45 -2.05
CA LYS A 320 -30.07 0.33 -2.75
C LYS A 320 -31.56 0.60 -3.03
N ASN A 321 -32.27 1.16 -2.08
CA ASN A 321 -33.69 1.48 -2.24
C ASN A 321 -33.91 2.63 -3.25
N SER A 322 -33.01 3.61 -3.24
CA SER A 322 -33.09 4.81 -4.09
C SER A 322 -32.54 4.60 -5.50
N ASN A 323 -31.49 3.78 -5.62
CA ASN A 323 -30.72 3.56 -6.86
C ASN A 323 -30.43 2.05 -7.09
N PRO A 324 -31.43 1.19 -7.26
CA PRO A 324 -31.26 -0.26 -7.22
C PRO A 324 -30.35 -0.80 -8.34
N LYS A 325 -30.37 -0.20 -9.52
CA LYS A 325 -29.51 -0.62 -10.65
C LYS A 325 -28.04 -0.29 -10.39
N GLU A 326 -27.76 0.92 -9.94
CA GLU A 326 -26.38 1.37 -9.64
C GLU A 326 -25.80 0.59 -8.45
N TYR A 327 -26.64 0.29 -7.45
CA TYR A 327 -26.24 -0.55 -6.33
C TYR A 327 -25.92 -1.99 -6.78
N ASP A 328 -26.69 -2.58 -7.71
CA ASP A 328 -26.40 -3.90 -8.24
C ASP A 328 -25.07 -3.93 -9.01
N GLU A 329 -24.77 -2.88 -9.79
CA GLU A 329 -23.48 -2.73 -10.45
C GLU A 329 -22.33 -2.64 -9.43
N LEU A 330 -22.44 -1.77 -8.42
CA LEU A 330 -21.46 -1.65 -7.35
C LEU A 330 -21.26 -2.98 -6.63
N ASN A 331 -22.35 -3.65 -6.27
CA ASN A 331 -22.30 -4.93 -5.55
C ASN A 331 -21.60 -6.04 -6.36
N LYS A 332 -21.72 -6.02 -7.68
CA LYS A 332 -20.96 -6.93 -8.56
C LYS A 332 -19.46 -6.63 -8.50
N ILE A 333 -19.07 -5.35 -8.50
CA ILE A 333 -17.70 -4.92 -8.39
C ILE A 333 -17.12 -5.32 -7.02
N LEU A 334 -17.80 -4.96 -5.93
CA LEU A 334 -17.34 -5.23 -4.56
C LEU A 334 -17.19 -6.73 -4.26
N ASN A 335 -18.11 -7.55 -4.81
CA ASN A 335 -18.07 -9.01 -4.66
C ASN A 335 -17.28 -9.74 -5.75
N LYS A 336 -16.61 -9.01 -6.66
CA LYS A 336 -15.80 -9.58 -7.76
C LYS A 336 -16.55 -10.58 -8.63
N LYS A 337 -17.87 -10.42 -8.73
CA LYS A 337 -18.74 -11.34 -9.48
C LYS A 337 -18.61 -11.10 -10.98
N LEU A 338 -18.28 -12.15 -11.70
CA LEU A 338 -18.35 -12.20 -13.16
C LEU A 338 -19.76 -12.62 -13.63
N ILE A 339 -20.10 -12.26 -14.85
CA ILE A 339 -21.36 -12.68 -15.48
C ILE A 339 -21.32 -14.20 -15.66
N PRO A 340 -22.31 -14.98 -15.14
CA PRO A 340 -22.29 -16.43 -15.31
C PRO A 340 -22.23 -16.84 -16.78
N GLY A 341 -21.31 -17.75 -17.12
CA GLY A 341 -21.14 -18.24 -18.48
C GLY A 341 -20.35 -17.36 -19.45
N TRP A 342 -19.79 -16.22 -18.94
CA TRP A 342 -18.97 -15.33 -19.75
C TRP A 342 -17.82 -16.04 -20.46
N ASP A 343 -17.19 -17.01 -19.81
CA ASP A 343 -16.09 -17.81 -20.33
C ASP A 343 -16.52 -18.69 -21.51
N LYS A 344 -17.70 -19.32 -21.45
CA LYS A 344 -18.23 -20.17 -22.54
C LYS A 344 -18.43 -19.39 -23.82
N GLU A 345 -19.07 -18.23 -23.75
CA GLU A 345 -19.32 -17.39 -24.93
C GLU A 345 -18.01 -16.92 -25.57
N ILE A 346 -17.01 -16.56 -24.74
CA ILE A 346 -15.69 -16.17 -25.24
C ILE A 346 -14.96 -17.35 -25.87
N LEU A 347 -15.06 -18.55 -25.28
CA LEU A 347 -14.45 -19.76 -25.82
C LEU A 347 -15.08 -20.16 -27.16
N GLU A 348 -16.40 -20.01 -27.32
CA GLU A 348 -17.08 -20.20 -28.59
C GLU A 348 -16.55 -19.23 -29.66
N LYS A 349 -16.47 -17.94 -29.34
CA LYS A 349 -15.85 -16.93 -30.22
C LYS A 349 -14.39 -17.26 -30.56
N ALA A 350 -13.62 -17.77 -29.62
CA ALA A 350 -12.23 -18.18 -29.85
C ALA A 350 -12.13 -19.34 -30.85
N SER A 351 -13.12 -20.24 -30.87
CA SER A 351 -13.13 -21.40 -31.83
C SER A 351 -13.33 -20.98 -33.29
N GLU A 352 -13.93 -19.82 -33.53
CA GLU A 352 -14.21 -19.28 -34.85
C GLU A 352 -13.04 -18.47 -35.45
N ILE A 353 -11.98 -18.21 -34.66
CA ILE A 353 -10.86 -17.37 -35.07
C ILE A 353 -9.86 -18.18 -35.92
N ASN A 354 -9.68 -17.78 -37.16
CA ASN A 354 -8.74 -18.41 -38.11
C ASN A 354 -7.77 -17.42 -38.78
N ASP A 355 -7.88 -16.12 -38.51
CA ASP A 355 -7.07 -15.10 -39.19
C ASP A 355 -5.70 -14.90 -38.53
N PRO A 356 -4.60 -15.00 -39.29
CA PRO A 356 -3.28 -14.66 -38.78
C PRO A 356 -3.17 -13.15 -38.55
N GLU A 357 -2.78 -12.78 -37.33
CA GLU A 357 -2.44 -11.40 -36.98
C GLU A 357 -1.34 -11.36 -35.89
N ALA A 358 -0.70 -10.22 -35.71
CA ALA A 358 0.24 -10.05 -34.62
C ALA A 358 -0.45 -10.24 -33.25
N THR A 359 0.14 -11.03 -32.35
CA THR A 359 -0.46 -11.36 -31.04
C THR A 359 -0.73 -10.12 -30.17
N ARG A 360 0.00 -9.01 -30.34
CA ARG A 360 -0.33 -7.73 -29.70
C ARG A 360 -1.69 -7.17 -30.18
N ALA A 361 -2.02 -7.33 -31.47
CA ALA A 361 -3.30 -6.89 -32.00
C ALA A 361 -4.43 -7.80 -31.47
N SER A 362 -4.19 -9.12 -31.44
CA SER A 362 -5.10 -10.10 -30.83
C SER A 362 -5.33 -9.82 -29.35
N SER A 363 -4.28 -9.42 -28.60
CA SER A 363 -4.40 -9.02 -27.20
C SER A 363 -5.29 -7.77 -27.04
N GLY A 364 -5.09 -6.75 -27.87
CA GLY A 364 -5.93 -5.54 -27.87
C GLY A 364 -7.40 -5.85 -28.22
N ALA A 365 -7.65 -6.76 -29.17
CA ALA A 365 -8.99 -7.23 -29.47
C ALA A 365 -9.61 -7.99 -28.28
N SER A 366 -8.82 -8.83 -27.61
CA SER A 366 -9.24 -9.58 -26.42
C SER A 366 -9.60 -8.64 -25.26
N ILE A 367 -8.77 -7.62 -24.97
CA ILE A 367 -9.08 -6.61 -23.96
C ILE A 367 -10.47 -6.01 -24.23
N ASN A 368 -10.70 -5.56 -25.45
CA ASN A 368 -11.96 -4.89 -25.81
C ASN A 368 -13.17 -5.84 -25.79
N LEU A 369 -13.00 -7.10 -26.15
CA LEU A 369 -14.04 -8.11 -25.99
C LEU A 369 -14.37 -8.37 -24.51
N LEU A 370 -13.36 -8.49 -23.66
CA LEU A 370 -13.52 -8.76 -22.24
C LEU A 370 -14.20 -7.61 -21.48
N THR A 371 -14.10 -6.38 -21.97
CA THR A 371 -14.71 -5.22 -21.30
C THR A 371 -16.23 -5.26 -21.26
N ASP A 372 -16.88 -6.03 -22.14
CA ASP A 372 -18.32 -6.23 -22.13
C ASP A 372 -18.76 -7.19 -20.99
N TYR A 373 -17.86 -8.07 -20.56
CA TYR A 373 -18.10 -9.06 -19.51
C TYR A 373 -17.50 -8.69 -18.16
N ILE A 374 -16.46 -7.86 -18.16
CA ILE A 374 -15.70 -7.45 -16.97
C ILE A 374 -15.71 -5.93 -16.87
N PRO A 375 -16.78 -5.35 -16.30
CA PRO A 375 -16.96 -3.91 -16.25
C PRO A 375 -15.89 -3.19 -15.39
N ASN A 376 -15.26 -3.90 -14.47
CA ASN A 376 -14.17 -3.42 -13.61
C ASN A 376 -12.77 -3.76 -14.14
N LEU A 377 -12.62 -4.11 -15.42
CA LEU A 377 -11.32 -4.20 -16.08
C LEU A 377 -10.83 -2.81 -16.45
N ILE A 378 -9.67 -2.43 -15.94
CA ILE A 378 -9.01 -1.14 -16.19
C ILE A 378 -7.54 -1.38 -16.52
N GLY A 379 -6.88 -0.44 -17.15
CA GLY A 379 -5.45 -0.60 -17.41
C GLY A 379 -4.86 0.51 -18.25
N GLY A 380 -3.69 0.26 -18.80
CA GLY A 380 -2.97 1.21 -19.62
C GLY A 380 -1.57 0.75 -19.98
N SER A 381 -0.66 1.70 -20.17
CA SER A 381 0.74 1.38 -20.49
C SER A 381 1.71 2.43 -19.96
N ALA A 382 2.99 2.05 -19.93
CA ALA A 382 4.08 2.98 -19.69
C ALA A 382 4.41 3.75 -20.97
N ASP A 383 3.51 4.64 -21.39
CA ASP A 383 3.59 5.52 -22.59
C ASP A 383 3.66 4.79 -23.94
N LEU A 384 3.24 3.52 -24.00
CA LEU A 384 3.33 2.66 -25.18
C LEU A 384 1.95 2.13 -25.65
N THR A 385 0.84 2.81 -25.32
CA THR A 385 -0.52 2.34 -25.60
C THR A 385 -0.72 1.91 -27.05
N GLY A 386 -0.28 2.72 -28.03
CA GLY A 386 -0.40 2.41 -29.44
C GLY A 386 0.43 1.20 -29.87
N SER A 387 1.68 1.12 -29.37
CA SER A 387 2.60 0.03 -29.72
C SER A 387 2.22 -1.31 -29.07
N THR A 388 1.63 -1.28 -27.88
CA THR A 388 1.22 -2.48 -27.13
C THR A 388 -0.24 -2.85 -27.34
N ASN A 389 -1.04 -2.03 -28.04
CA ASN A 389 -2.48 -2.19 -28.24
C ASN A 389 -3.27 -2.39 -26.93
N THR A 390 -2.96 -1.58 -25.91
CA THR A 390 -3.53 -1.70 -24.56
C THR A 390 -4.64 -0.68 -24.29
N GLU A 391 -5.29 -0.15 -25.31
CA GLU A 391 -6.40 0.78 -25.16
C GLU A 391 -7.74 0.07 -25.00
N ILE A 392 -8.50 0.44 -23.97
CA ILE A 392 -9.93 0.15 -23.84
C ILE A 392 -10.69 1.22 -24.62
N LYS A 393 -11.21 0.84 -25.77
CA LYS A 393 -11.91 1.76 -26.68
C LYS A 393 -13.17 2.35 -26.03
N ASN A 394 -13.51 3.58 -26.36
CA ASN A 394 -14.71 4.29 -25.89
C ASN A 394 -14.85 4.43 -24.37
N SER A 395 -13.76 4.21 -23.61
CA SER A 395 -13.79 4.25 -22.14
C SER A 395 -13.13 5.49 -21.53
N GLY A 396 -12.55 6.37 -22.34
CA GLY A 396 -11.86 7.59 -21.88
C GLY A 396 -10.57 7.31 -21.08
N ASN A 397 -9.83 8.38 -20.83
CA ASN A 397 -8.62 8.33 -20.02
C ASN A 397 -8.96 8.74 -18.57
N PHE A 398 -8.50 7.97 -17.61
CA PHE A 398 -8.55 8.35 -16.20
C PHE A 398 -7.70 9.60 -15.96
N SER A 399 -8.29 10.61 -15.36
CA SER A 399 -7.61 11.87 -15.05
C SER A 399 -8.31 12.55 -13.87
N LYS A 400 -7.71 13.63 -13.35
CA LYS A 400 -8.31 14.46 -12.30
C LYS A 400 -9.76 14.88 -12.65
N ASN A 401 -10.02 15.21 -13.91
CA ASN A 401 -11.30 15.74 -14.38
C ASN A 401 -12.24 14.63 -14.94
N ILE A 402 -11.72 13.46 -15.25
CA ILE A 402 -12.46 12.31 -15.79
C ILE A 402 -12.10 11.08 -14.95
N PRO A 403 -12.58 10.99 -13.71
CA PRO A 403 -12.22 9.89 -12.81
C PRO A 403 -12.92 8.56 -13.16
N THR A 404 -13.82 8.56 -14.13
CA THR A 404 -14.51 7.36 -14.65
C THR A 404 -13.80 6.71 -15.83
N GLY A 405 -12.75 7.33 -16.36
CA GLY A 405 -11.98 6.76 -17.47
C GLY A 405 -11.30 5.45 -17.10
N ARG A 406 -11.34 4.46 -17.99
CA ARG A 406 -10.76 3.12 -17.73
C ARG A 406 -9.33 2.97 -18.21
N ASN A 407 -8.81 3.92 -19.01
CA ASN A 407 -7.44 3.94 -19.49
C ASN A 407 -6.56 4.80 -18.58
N ILE A 408 -5.56 4.20 -17.95
CA ILE A 408 -4.60 4.89 -17.09
C ILE A 408 -3.34 5.19 -17.91
N LYS A 409 -2.99 6.46 -18.01
CA LYS A 409 -1.74 6.89 -18.66
C LYS A 409 -0.65 6.97 -17.60
N PHE A 410 0.14 5.90 -17.47
CA PHE A 410 1.20 5.82 -16.44
C PHE A 410 2.41 6.73 -16.79
N GLY A 411 2.59 7.10 -18.08
CA GLY A 411 3.78 7.76 -18.57
C GLY A 411 4.97 6.79 -18.62
N VAL A 412 6.17 7.29 -18.91
CA VAL A 412 7.40 6.48 -18.96
C VAL A 412 7.83 6.14 -17.52
N ARG A 413 7.15 5.17 -16.90
CA ARG A 413 7.28 4.79 -15.47
C ARG A 413 6.94 3.32 -15.28
N GLU A 414 7.74 2.41 -15.79
CA GLU A 414 7.44 0.96 -15.70
C GLU A 414 7.40 0.48 -14.26
N HIS A 415 8.36 0.88 -13.43
CA HIS A 415 8.44 0.48 -12.03
C HIS A 415 7.25 1.03 -11.23
N GLY A 416 6.96 2.33 -11.38
CA GLY A 416 5.79 2.98 -10.78
C GLY A 416 4.48 2.36 -11.26
N MET A 417 4.34 2.08 -12.57
CA MET A 417 3.19 1.37 -13.14
C MET A 417 2.97 0.04 -12.42
N GLY A 418 4.01 -0.79 -12.29
CA GLY A 418 3.92 -2.08 -11.60
C GLY A 418 3.48 -1.96 -10.15
N GLY A 419 4.07 -1.02 -9.38
CA GLY A 419 3.70 -0.78 -7.98
C GLY A 419 2.28 -0.23 -7.82
N VAL A 420 1.86 0.70 -8.68
CA VAL A 420 0.50 1.25 -8.70
C VAL A 420 -0.53 0.17 -9.05
N MET A 421 -0.25 -0.67 -10.05
CA MET A 421 -1.09 -1.80 -10.41
C MET A 421 -1.26 -2.79 -9.25
N ASN A 422 -0.18 -3.06 -8.50
CA ASN A 422 -0.24 -3.88 -7.30
C ASN A 422 -1.19 -3.28 -6.26
N GLY A 423 -1.15 -1.96 -6.07
CA GLY A 423 -2.07 -1.24 -5.18
C GLY A 423 -3.54 -1.32 -5.63
N ILE A 424 -3.81 -1.15 -6.93
CA ILE A 424 -5.16 -1.32 -7.50
C ILE A 424 -5.67 -2.74 -7.24
N SER A 425 -4.84 -3.75 -7.52
CA SER A 425 -5.19 -5.15 -7.30
C SER A 425 -5.38 -5.50 -5.82
N ALA A 426 -4.55 -4.94 -4.92
CA ALA A 426 -4.64 -5.15 -3.48
C ALA A 426 -5.90 -4.51 -2.88
N HIS A 427 -6.33 -3.35 -3.39
CA HIS A 427 -7.61 -2.72 -3.04
C HIS A 427 -8.80 -3.65 -3.32
N GLY A 428 -8.72 -4.41 -4.39
CA GLY A 428 -9.54 -5.59 -4.62
C GLY A 428 -10.78 -5.38 -5.49
N ASN A 429 -11.09 -4.17 -5.93
CA ASN A 429 -12.32 -3.87 -6.66
C ASN A 429 -12.16 -3.81 -8.17
N PHE A 430 -10.94 -3.71 -8.66
CA PHE A 430 -10.62 -3.66 -10.08
C PHE A 430 -9.70 -4.81 -10.49
N ARG A 431 -9.86 -5.26 -11.74
CA ARG A 431 -8.88 -6.07 -12.45
C ARG A 431 -8.03 -5.13 -13.27
N VAL A 432 -6.72 -5.17 -13.09
CA VAL A 432 -5.81 -4.19 -13.69
C VAL A 432 -4.80 -4.87 -14.60
N PHE A 433 -4.57 -4.25 -15.77
CA PHE A 433 -3.49 -4.61 -16.65
C PHE A 433 -2.58 -3.42 -16.96
N GLY A 434 -1.33 -3.71 -17.29
CA GLY A 434 -0.37 -2.68 -17.74
C GLY A 434 0.58 -3.22 -18.77
N GLY A 435 0.80 -2.43 -19.82
CA GLY A 435 1.59 -2.81 -20.99
C GLY A 435 2.91 -2.06 -21.11
N THR A 436 3.95 -2.80 -21.54
CA THR A 436 5.22 -2.24 -21.99
C THR A 436 5.93 -3.25 -22.91
N PHE A 437 7.13 -2.93 -23.41
CA PHE A 437 7.94 -3.91 -24.12
C PHE A 437 8.56 -4.92 -23.16
N LEU A 438 8.79 -6.15 -23.61
CA LEU A 438 9.30 -7.20 -22.72
C LEU A 438 10.67 -6.88 -22.13
N VAL A 439 11.54 -6.22 -22.87
CA VAL A 439 12.86 -5.80 -22.36
C VAL A 439 12.75 -4.89 -21.14
N PHE A 440 11.69 -4.07 -21.06
CA PHE A 440 11.47 -3.14 -19.95
C PHE A 440 10.84 -3.81 -18.71
N ALA A 441 10.56 -5.13 -18.77
CA ALA A 441 10.26 -5.89 -17.56
C ALA A 441 11.40 -5.79 -16.53
N ASP A 442 12.64 -5.55 -16.98
CA ASP A 442 13.79 -5.37 -16.09
C ASP A 442 13.65 -4.15 -15.19
N TYR A 443 13.03 -3.05 -15.66
CA TYR A 443 12.75 -1.87 -14.84
C TYR A 443 11.73 -2.14 -13.72
N MET A 444 10.76 -3.02 -13.95
CA MET A 444 9.65 -3.26 -13.02
C MET A 444 9.71 -4.63 -12.32
N ARG A 445 10.84 -5.33 -12.42
CA ARG A 445 10.99 -6.69 -11.89
C ARG A 445 10.62 -6.81 -10.41
N ALA A 446 10.99 -5.83 -9.57
CA ALA A 446 10.67 -5.83 -8.15
C ALA A 446 9.16 -5.81 -7.91
N SER A 447 8.41 -4.96 -8.61
CA SER A 447 6.95 -4.89 -8.51
C SER A 447 6.28 -6.17 -9.02
N ILE A 448 6.75 -6.77 -10.12
CA ILE A 448 6.25 -8.07 -10.61
C ILE A 448 6.44 -9.16 -9.56
N ARG A 449 7.63 -9.23 -8.95
CA ARG A 449 7.93 -10.21 -7.91
C ARG A 449 6.99 -10.03 -6.70
N LEU A 450 6.75 -8.81 -6.25
CA LEU A 450 5.84 -8.54 -5.13
C LEU A 450 4.39 -8.84 -5.48
N SER A 451 3.96 -8.60 -6.71
CA SER A 451 2.64 -9.02 -7.19
C SER A 451 2.43 -10.53 -7.01
N ALA A 452 3.40 -11.31 -7.50
CA ALA A 452 3.38 -12.77 -7.39
C ALA A 452 3.47 -13.27 -5.94
N LEU A 453 4.33 -12.67 -5.13
CA LEU A 453 4.47 -12.98 -3.70
C LEU A 453 3.17 -12.73 -2.94
N SER A 454 2.51 -11.61 -3.21
CA SER A 454 1.25 -11.21 -2.59
C SER A 454 0.02 -11.87 -3.21
N LYS A 455 0.20 -12.74 -4.21
CA LYS A 455 -0.87 -13.43 -4.95
C LYS A 455 -1.93 -12.46 -5.50
N LEU A 456 -1.47 -11.34 -6.04
CA LEU A 456 -2.33 -10.33 -6.64
C LEU A 456 -2.73 -10.70 -8.07
N ASN A 457 -3.96 -10.35 -8.45
CA ASN A 457 -4.49 -10.54 -9.80
C ASN A 457 -4.08 -9.38 -10.72
N THR A 458 -2.78 -9.17 -10.88
CA THR A 458 -2.21 -8.11 -11.72
C THR A 458 -1.78 -8.70 -13.06
N ILE A 459 -2.17 -8.10 -14.17
CA ILE A 459 -1.88 -8.59 -15.52
C ILE A 459 -0.81 -7.69 -16.15
N PHE A 460 0.36 -8.26 -16.43
CA PHE A 460 1.46 -7.59 -17.12
C PHE A 460 1.45 -8.01 -18.59
N ILE A 461 1.36 -7.04 -19.50
CA ILE A 461 1.32 -7.28 -20.95
C ILE A 461 2.67 -6.85 -21.52
N PHE A 462 3.38 -7.81 -22.09
CA PHE A 462 4.67 -7.58 -22.70
C PHE A 462 4.63 -7.86 -24.18
N THR A 463 4.98 -6.86 -24.99
CA THR A 463 5.08 -6.97 -26.45
C THR A 463 6.53 -6.86 -26.90
N HIS A 464 6.80 -6.95 -28.20
CA HIS A 464 8.15 -6.85 -28.76
C HIS A 464 9.10 -7.86 -28.08
N ASP A 465 8.70 -9.12 -28.07
CA ASP A 465 9.16 -10.15 -27.16
C ASP A 465 10.27 -11.06 -27.73
N SER A 466 10.92 -10.64 -28.82
CA SER A 466 12.02 -11.40 -29.40
C SER A 466 13.03 -10.53 -30.16
N ILE A 467 14.16 -11.15 -30.50
CA ILE A 467 15.17 -10.54 -31.38
C ILE A 467 14.63 -10.20 -32.78
N GLY A 468 13.49 -10.81 -33.18
CA GLY A 468 12.79 -10.53 -34.42
C GLY A 468 12.17 -9.13 -34.51
N LEU A 469 12.18 -8.35 -33.42
CA LEU A 469 11.85 -6.92 -33.42
C LEU A 469 12.65 -6.15 -34.46
N GLY A 470 13.95 -6.47 -34.63
CA GLY A 470 14.78 -6.00 -35.73
C GLY A 470 15.28 -4.57 -35.59
N GLU A 471 14.53 -3.62 -36.11
CA GLU A 471 14.96 -2.23 -36.34
C GLU A 471 15.32 -1.43 -35.08
N ASP A 472 14.72 -1.72 -33.94
CA ASP A 472 15.04 -1.04 -32.67
C ASP A 472 16.38 -1.46 -32.06
N GLY A 473 16.96 -2.57 -32.53
CA GLY A 473 18.28 -3.03 -32.16
C GLY A 473 18.42 -3.64 -30.76
N PRO A 474 19.65 -3.91 -30.31
CA PRO A 474 19.93 -4.71 -29.11
C PRO A 474 19.33 -4.19 -27.80
N THR A 475 19.15 -2.89 -27.66
CA THR A 475 18.58 -2.28 -26.46
C THR A 475 17.11 -2.64 -26.24
N HIS A 476 16.42 -3.08 -27.30
CA HIS A 476 15.01 -3.42 -27.30
C HIS A 476 14.73 -4.90 -27.59
N GLN A 477 15.75 -5.68 -27.90
CA GLN A 477 15.66 -7.09 -28.24
C GLN A 477 15.85 -7.98 -27.00
N PRO A 478 14.78 -8.53 -26.40
CA PRO A 478 14.88 -9.32 -25.18
C PRO A 478 15.50 -10.70 -25.46
N ILE A 479 16.33 -11.16 -24.53
CA ILE A 479 16.96 -12.50 -24.54
C ILE A 479 16.68 -13.22 -23.23
N SER A 480 17.03 -12.62 -22.09
CA SER A 480 16.98 -13.24 -20.76
C SER A 480 15.65 -13.04 -20.04
N GLN A 481 14.83 -12.06 -20.44
CA GLN A 481 13.65 -11.60 -19.71
C GLN A 481 12.61 -12.71 -19.51
N LEU A 482 12.32 -13.51 -20.55
CA LEU A 482 11.33 -14.58 -20.44
C LEU A 482 11.74 -15.64 -19.41
N MET A 483 13.01 -16.07 -19.43
CA MET A 483 13.53 -17.01 -18.43
C MET A 483 13.53 -16.40 -17.04
N SER A 484 13.95 -15.14 -16.93
CA SER A 484 13.93 -14.36 -15.69
C SER A 484 12.55 -14.29 -15.07
N LEU A 485 11.50 -14.03 -15.84
CA LEU A 485 10.13 -14.01 -15.36
C LEU A 485 9.65 -15.39 -14.91
N ARG A 486 9.97 -16.46 -15.67
CA ARG A 486 9.61 -17.84 -15.34
C ARG A 486 10.24 -18.37 -14.05
N THR A 487 11.29 -17.73 -13.54
CA THR A 487 11.91 -18.10 -12.25
C THR A 487 11.21 -17.50 -11.04
N ILE A 488 10.25 -16.59 -11.24
CA ILE A 488 9.50 -15.96 -10.12
C ILE A 488 8.41 -16.93 -9.64
N PRO A 489 8.43 -17.39 -8.38
CA PRO A 489 7.40 -18.25 -7.84
C PRO A 489 6.01 -17.57 -7.90
N ASN A 490 4.96 -18.34 -8.17
CA ASN A 490 3.57 -17.88 -8.29
C ASN A 490 3.28 -16.91 -9.47
N LEU A 491 4.24 -16.67 -10.35
CA LEU A 491 4.00 -15.91 -11.58
C LEU A 491 3.64 -16.88 -12.72
N ASN A 492 2.45 -16.72 -13.29
CA ASN A 492 2.04 -17.42 -14.50
C ASN A 492 2.55 -16.64 -15.72
N VAL A 493 3.30 -17.30 -16.60
CA VAL A 493 3.87 -16.69 -17.80
C VAL A 493 3.31 -17.36 -19.04
N PHE A 494 2.46 -16.65 -19.77
CA PHE A 494 1.89 -17.07 -21.04
C PHE A 494 2.66 -16.44 -22.21
N ARG A 495 2.90 -17.20 -23.25
CA ARG A 495 3.49 -16.70 -24.51
C ARG A 495 2.72 -17.27 -25.69
N PRO A 496 1.55 -16.71 -25.99
CA PRO A 496 0.68 -17.22 -27.05
C PRO A 496 1.32 -17.04 -28.42
N ALA A 497 1.12 -18.04 -29.31
CA ALA A 497 1.65 -18.04 -30.66
C ALA A 497 0.69 -17.46 -31.68
N ASP A 498 -0.61 -17.44 -31.38
CA ASP A 498 -1.67 -16.98 -32.28
C ASP A 498 -2.81 -16.27 -31.54
N LYS A 499 -3.81 -15.86 -32.29
CA LYS A 499 -4.97 -15.13 -31.80
C LYS A 499 -5.81 -15.97 -30.83
N LYS A 500 -5.96 -17.25 -31.08
CA LYS A 500 -6.72 -18.16 -30.24
C LYS A 500 -6.03 -18.37 -28.89
N GLU A 501 -4.75 -18.68 -28.90
CA GLU A 501 -3.95 -18.82 -27.69
C GLU A 501 -3.91 -17.50 -26.88
N THR A 502 -3.87 -16.35 -27.60
CA THR A 502 -3.90 -15.02 -26.95
C THR A 502 -5.21 -14.82 -26.19
N LEU A 503 -6.36 -15.08 -26.82
CA LEU A 503 -7.66 -14.95 -26.16
C LEU A 503 -7.80 -15.93 -24.99
N MET A 504 -7.32 -17.18 -25.16
CA MET A 504 -7.32 -18.18 -24.10
C MET A 504 -6.44 -17.77 -22.92
N SER A 505 -5.30 -17.14 -23.17
CA SER A 505 -4.43 -16.60 -22.11
C SER A 505 -5.13 -15.50 -21.30
N TRP A 506 -5.96 -14.70 -21.93
CA TRP A 506 -6.75 -13.67 -21.25
C TRP A 506 -7.91 -14.23 -20.40
N VAL A 507 -8.44 -15.41 -20.78
CA VAL A 507 -9.51 -16.09 -20.03
C VAL A 507 -8.97 -16.85 -18.82
N SER A 508 -7.70 -17.25 -18.85
CA SER A 508 -7.03 -18.03 -17.79
C SER A 508 -6.65 -17.20 -16.59
#